data_dcdae8fd202210516d5bd347999e43e0
#
_entry.id   dcdae8fd202210516d5bd347999e43e0
#
_cell.length_a   1.000
_cell.length_b   1.000
_cell.length_c   1.000
_cell.angle_alpha   90.00
_cell.angle_beta   90.00
_cell.angle_gamma   90.00
#
_symmetry.space_group_name_H-M   'P 1'
#
loop_
_entity.id
_entity.type
_entity.pdbx_description
1 polymer ?
#
loop_
_entity_poly.entity_id
_entity_poly.type
_entity_poly.pdbx_seq_one_letter_code
_entity_poly.pdbx_strand_id
1 'polypeptide(L)'
;MSESQTHLETPPQKITLERVSTEGLILDIGGGGEGLVSRIEEGRVCALDIRMSEVREAQIHGNLSNWFVADGSQLCFKDSVFDTVTLWFSLGFMSDWKTKREVLGAAYRVLKNNGKLSILASHIPETGDSLIFWATFTFPDGTRSKIGYGLRGRQNQTLPRVLEVISEVGFNQHQFEDHGEWFKVESRKS
;
A
#
# COMPACT_ATOMS: atom_id res chain seq x y z
N MET A 1 24.66 -16.94 23.78
CA MET A 1 24.44 -15.49 23.88
C MET A 1 23.18 -15.20 23.06
N SER A 2 22.06 -14.83 23.69
CA SER A 2 20.87 -14.41 22.95
C SER A 2 21.18 -13.04 22.35
N GLU A 3 21.24 -12.93 21.03
CA GLU A 3 21.27 -11.62 20.36
C GLU A 3 20.02 -10.87 20.80
N SER A 4 20.22 -9.71 21.41
CA SER A 4 19.10 -8.84 21.77
C SER A 4 18.43 -8.35 20.51
N GLN A 5 17.15 -8.70 20.30
CA GLN A 5 16.38 -8.21 19.18
C GLN A 5 16.25 -6.68 19.24
N THR A 6 16.55 -6.01 18.14
CA THR A 6 16.45 -4.57 18.02
C THR A 6 15.09 -4.18 17.46
N HIS A 7 14.26 -3.54 18.28
CA HIS A 7 12.95 -3.04 17.90
C HIS A 7 13.02 -1.53 17.66
N LEU A 8 12.55 -1.09 16.52
CA LEU A 8 12.49 0.32 16.14
C LEU A 8 11.05 0.81 16.19
N GLU A 9 10.86 2.09 16.50
CA GLU A 9 9.56 2.76 16.43
C GLU A 9 9.72 4.14 15.81
N THR A 10 8.76 4.53 14.96
CA THR A 10 8.72 5.90 14.45
C THR A 10 8.02 6.84 15.42
N PRO A 11 8.33 8.13 15.41
CA PRO A 11 7.44 9.13 15.97
C PRO A 11 6.06 9.04 15.30
N PRO A 12 4.95 9.37 15.99
CA PRO A 12 3.62 9.36 15.40
C PRO A 12 3.51 10.30 14.19
N GLN A 13 3.19 9.76 13.04
CA GLN A 13 3.01 10.50 11.80
C GLN A 13 1.57 10.98 11.66
N LYS A 14 1.36 12.22 11.23
CA LYS A 14 0.03 12.77 10.89
C LYS A 14 -0.11 12.78 9.38
N ILE A 15 -1.04 11.99 8.85
CA ILE A 15 -1.21 11.77 7.42
C ILE A 15 -2.64 12.15 7.04
N THR A 16 -2.78 13.20 6.26
CA THR A 16 -4.07 13.56 5.66
C THR A 16 -4.23 12.78 4.37
N LEU A 17 -5.30 11.98 4.30
CA LEU A 17 -5.62 11.19 3.13
C LEU A 17 -6.51 12.00 2.19
N GLU A 18 -6.24 11.86 0.90
CA GLU A 18 -7.00 12.48 -0.17
C GLU A 18 -7.64 11.42 -1.07
N ARG A 19 -8.62 11.83 -1.86
CA ARG A 19 -9.17 10.94 -2.89
C ARG A 19 -8.10 10.51 -3.87
N VAL A 20 -8.11 9.22 -4.20
CA VAL A 20 -7.13 8.62 -5.12
C VAL A 20 -7.45 9.01 -6.57
N SER A 21 -8.72 9.04 -6.91
CA SER A 21 -9.21 9.33 -8.27
C SER A 21 -10.64 9.86 -8.22
N THR A 22 -11.03 10.63 -9.20
CA THR A 22 -12.42 11.09 -9.38
C THR A 22 -13.27 10.10 -10.18
N GLU A 23 -12.65 9.22 -10.96
CA GLU A 23 -13.32 8.31 -11.91
C GLU A 23 -12.66 6.93 -11.95
N GLY A 24 -13.40 5.96 -12.49
CA GLY A 24 -12.91 4.63 -12.83
C GLY A 24 -12.86 3.65 -11.66
N LEU A 25 -12.39 2.44 -11.99
CA LEU A 25 -12.24 1.34 -11.02
C LEU A 25 -10.87 1.38 -10.35
N ILE A 26 -10.88 1.10 -9.06
CA ILE A 26 -9.68 1.06 -8.22
C ILE A 26 -9.46 -0.37 -7.74
N LEU A 27 -8.25 -0.87 -7.86
CA LEU A 27 -7.79 -2.07 -7.18
C LEU A 27 -6.92 -1.66 -5.99
N ASP A 28 -7.30 -2.07 -4.77
CA ASP A 28 -6.53 -1.83 -3.56
C ASP A 28 -5.86 -3.14 -3.08
N ILE A 29 -4.54 -3.21 -3.21
CA ILE A 29 -3.76 -4.41 -2.89
C ILE A 29 -3.22 -4.32 -1.45
N GLY A 30 -3.66 -5.26 -0.60
CA GLY A 30 -3.37 -5.24 0.83
C GLY A 30 -4.17 -4.17 1.56
N GLY A 31 -5.42 -3.95 1.13
CA GLY A 31 -6.31 -2.93 1.66
C GLY A 31 -7.03 -3.31 2.96
N GLY A 32 -6.71 -4.47 3.56
CA GLY A 32 -7.33 -4.95 4.80
C GLY A 32 -7.07 -4.08 6.03
N GLY A 33 -7.58 -4.51 7.18
CA GLY A 33 -7.47 -3.77 8.45
C GLY A 33 -8.26 -2.46 8.42
N GLU A 34 -7.57 -1.32 8.34
CA GLU A 34 -8.20 0.02 8.33
C GLU A 34 -9.06 0.32 7.10
N GLY A 35 -8.84 -0.37 5.98
CA GLY A 35 -9.60 -0.16 4.75
C GLY A 35 -9.47 1.27 4.19
N LEU A 36 -8.28 1.86 4.23
CA LEU A 36 -8.05 3.29 3.96
C LEU A 36 -8.68 3.76 2.65
N VAL A 37 -8.35 3.07 1.55
CA VAL A 37 -8.87 3.42 0.22
C VAL A 37 -10.37 3.13 0.11
N SER A 38 -10.80 1.99 0.63
CA SER A 38 -12.21 1.58 0.64
C SER A 38 -13.13 2.57 1.37
N ARG A 39 -12.64 3.17 2.47
CA ARG A 39 -13.39 4.21 3.23
C ARG A 39 -13.51 5.52 2.46
N ILE A 40 -12.59 5.81 1.54
CA ILE A 40 -12.56 7.07 0.79
C ILE A 40 -13.33 6.95 -0.51
N GLU A 41 -13.18 5.82 -1.22
CA GLU A 41 -13.63 5.63 -2.60
C GLU A 41 -14.83 4.71 -2.75
N GLU A 42 -15.21 4.01 -1.69
CA GLU A 42 -16.43 3.20 -1.56
C GLU A 42 -16.65 2.21 -2.73
N GLY A 43 -17.82 2.22 -3.35
CA GLY A 43 -18.29 1.23 -4.33
C GLY A 43 -17.46 1.10 -5.61
N ARG A 44 -16.43 1.93 -5.81
CA ARG A 44 -15.51 1.83 -6.96
C ARG A 44 -14.28 0.96 -6.70
N VAL A 45 -14.16 0.44 -5.48
CA VAL A 45 -12.97 -0.30 -5.03
C VAL A 45 -13.21 -1.80 -5.11
N CYS A 46 -12.28 -2.50 -5.77
CA CYS A 46 -12.01 -3.91 -5.54
C CYS A 46 -10.82 -3.97 -4.59
N ALA A 47 -11.05 -4.38 -3.35
CA ALA A 47 -10.00 -4.47 -2.34
C ALA A 47 -9.65 -5.94 -2.08
N LEU A 48 -8.37 -6.23 -1.93
CA LEU A 48 -7.91 -7.56 -1.57
C LEU A 48 -6.89 -7.53 -0.43
N ASP A 49 -6.92 -8.57 0.36
CA ASP A 49 -5.89 -8.90 1.33
C ASP A 49 -5.67 -10.41 1.35
N ILE A 50 -4.46 -10.84 1.66
CA ILE A 50 -4.13 -12.27 1.75
C ILE A 50 -4.72 -12.90 3.03
N ARG A 51 -5.05 -12.09 4.03
CA ARG A 51 -5.59 -12.53 5.31
C ARG A 51 -7.09 -12.22 5.42
N MET A 52 -7.89 -13.26 5.59
CA MET A 52 -9.35 -13.13 5.83
C MET A 52 -9.68 -12.27 7.05
N SER A 53 -8.86 -12.30 8.10
CA SER A 53 -9.04 -11.47 9.30
C SER A 53 -9.02 -9.99 8.97
N GLU A 54 -8.08 -9.55 8.15
CA GLU A 54 -7.93 -8.16 7.72
C GLU A 54 -9.10 -7.70 6.84
N VAL A 55 -9.57 -8.60 5.95
CA VAL A 55 -10.77 -8.31 5.14
C VAL A 55 -12.00 -8.11 6.04
N ARG A 56 -12.18 -8.98 7.04
CA ARG A 56 -13.32 -8.85 7.99
C ARG A 56 -13.23 -7.58 8.82
N GLU A 57 -12.05 -7.21 9.27
CA GLU A 57 -11.84 -5.97 10.02
C GLU A 57 -12.21 -4.74 9.19
N ALA A 58 -11.69 -4.66 7.95
CA ALA A 58 -12.00 -3.56 7.04
C ALA A 58 -13.50 -3.44 6.73
N GLN A 59 -14.22 -4.56 6.61
CA GLN A 59 -15.67 -4.57 6.39
C GLN A 59 -16.48 -3.98 7.55
N ILE A 60 -15.97 -4.00 8.78
CA ILE A 60 -16.62 -3.39 9.96
C ILE A 60 -16.75 -1.88 9.79
N HIS A 61 -15.89 -1.24 9.03
CA HIS A 61 -15.96 0.19 8.75
C HIS A 61 -17.07 0.57 7.74
N GLY A 62 -17.92 -0.39 7.35
CA GLY A 62 -19.17 -0.17 6.65
C GLY A 62 -19.01 0.26 5.20
N ASN A 63 -17.95 -0.13 4.54
CA ASN A 63 -17.70 0.23 3.16
C ASN A 63 -18.48 -0.65 2.15
N LEU A 64 -18.73 -0.10 0.96
CA LEU A 64 -19.42 -0.74 -0.16
C LEU A 64 -18.45 -1.40 -1.15
N SER A 65 -17.18 -1.54 -0.79
CA SER A 65 -16.15 -2.11 -1.67
C SER A 65 -16.36 -3.61 -1.91
N ASN A 66 -15.90 -4.09 -3.05
CA ASN A 66 -15.85 -5.51 -3.34
C ASN A 66 -14.58 -6.12 -2.75
N TRP A 67 -14.74 -7.02 -1.77
CA TRP A 67 -13.62 -7.61 -1.04
C TRP A 67 -13.28 -9.00 -1.53
N PHE A 68 -11.98 -9.26 -1.65
CA PHE A 68 -11.42 -10.54 -2.05
C PHE A 68 -10.33 -10.98 -1.06
N VAL A 69 -10.28 -12.27 -0.76
CA VAL A 69 -9.11 -12.89 -0.09
C VAL A 69 -8.24 -13.46 -1.19
N ALA A 70 -7.10 -12.82 -1.45
CA ALA A 70 -6.23 -13.20 -2.56
C ALA A 70 -4.79 -12.75 -2.32
N ASP A 71 -3.85 -13.44 -2.99
CA ASP A 71 -2.45 -13.04 -3.07
C ASP A 71 -2.27 -11.96 -4.15
N GLY A 72 -1.72 -10.81 -3.76
CA GLY A 72 -1.46 -9.69 -4.66
C GLY A 72 -0.47 -10.00 -5.78
N SER A 73 0.37 -11.02 -5.63
CA SER A 73 1.29 -11.49 -6.68
C SER A 73 0.60 -12.34 -7.75
N GLN A 74 -0.61 -12.88 -7.46
CA GLN A 74 -1.35 -13.80 -8.32
C GLN A 74 -2.78 -13.30 -8.57
N LEU A 75 -2.89 -12.08 -9.09
CA LEU A 75 -4.18 -11.44 -9.34
C LEU A 75 -5.02 -12.19 -10.38
N CYS A 76 -6.25 -12.57 -10.01
CA CYS A 76 -7.20 -13.26 -10.88
C CYS A 76 -7.93 -12.34 -11.89
N PHE A 77 -7.63 -11.06 -11.90
CA PHE A 77 -8.22 -10.09 -12.82
C PHE A 77 -7.57 -10.14 -14.20
N LYS A 78 -8.36 -9.80 -15.24
CA LYS A 78 -7.86 -9.64 -16.61
C LYS A 78 -6.88 -8.46 -16.69
N ASP A 79 -6.11 -8.43 -17.76
CA ASP A 79 -5.22 -7.31 -18.07
C ASP A 79 -6.02 -6.04 -18.38
N SER A 80 -5.48 -4.90 -18.01
CA SER A 80 -6.00 -3.57 -18.34
C SER A 80 -7.47 -3.33 -17.92
N VAL A 81 -7.81 -3.72 -16.69
CA VAL A 81 -9.16 -3.54 -16.11
C VAL A 81 -9.27 -2.28 -15.26
N PHE A 82 -8.23 -1.96 -14.48
CA PHE A 82 -8.30 -0.92 -13.49
C PHE A 82 -7.72 0.42 -13.98
N ASP A 83 -8.36 1.49 -13.60
CA ASP A 83 -7.89 2.85 -13.85
C ASP A 83 -6.82 3.28 -12.84
N THR A 84 -6.93 2.77 -11.63
CA THR A 84 -5.97 3.01 -10.54
C THR A 84 -5.69 1.71 -9.77
N VAL A 85 -4.44 1.52 -9.36
CA VAL A 85 -4.04 0.51 -8.38
C VAL A 85 -3.39 1.22 -7.19
N THR A 86 -3.77 0.83 -5.99
CA THR A 86 -3.22 1.36 -4.74
C THR A 86 -2.48 0.30 -3.95
N LEU A 87 -1.39 0.70 -3.31
CA LEU A 87 -0.66 -0.07 -2.30
C LEU A 87 -0.38 0.89 -1.12
N TRP A 88 -1.39 1.12 -0.30
CA TRP A 88 -1.27 2.05 0.82
C TRP A 88 -0.87 1.30 2.09
N PHE A 89 0.36 1.52 2.52
CA PHE A 89 1.02 0.87 3.67
C PHE A 89 1.05 -0.66 3.63
N SER A 90 0.82 -1.27 2.47
CA SER A 90 0.84 -2.72 2.28
C SER A 90 2.22 -3.29 1.92
N LEU A 91 3.09 -2.53 1.24
CA LEU A 91 4.42 -3.00 0.82
C LEU A 91 5.29 -3.50 1.98
N GLY A 92 5.21 -2.85 3.15
CA GLY A 92 6.01 -3.23 4.32
C GLY A 92 5.70 -4.61 4.89
N PHE A 93 4.52 -5.16 4.59
CA PHE A 93 4.12 -6.51 5.01
C PHE A 93 4.60 -7.62 4.08
N MET A 94 5.09 -7.28 2.89
CA MET A 94 5.68 -8.24 1.96
C MET A 94 7.10 -8.59 2.41
N SER A 95 7.42 -9.87 2.46
CA SER A 95 8.62 -10.38 3.16
C SER A 95 9.94 -9.97 2.49
N ASP A 96 9.95 -9.78 1.18
CA ASP A 96 11.17 -9.57 0.40
C ASP A 96 10.90 -8.81 -0.90
N TRP A 97 11.97 -8.35 -1.55
CA TRP A 97 11.90 -7.57 -2.78
C TRP A 97 11.45 -8.38 -4.01
N LYS A 98 11.60 -9.69 -4.00
CA LYS A 98 11.05 -10.55 -5.06
C LYS A 98 9.53 -10.50 -5.03
N THR A 99 8.94 -10.73 -3.86
CA THR A 99 7.47 -10.64 -3.65
C THR A 99 6.95 -9.24 -4.00
N LYS A 100 7.63 -8.17 -3.56
CA LYS A 100 7.24 -6.78 -3.89
C LYS A 100 7.24 -6.55 -5.40
N ARG A 101 8.27 -7.03 -6.12
CA ARG A 101 8.35 -6.93 -7.58
C ARG A 101 7.24 -7.72 -8.28
N GLU A 102 6.93 -8.92 -7.81
CA GLU A 102 5.84 -9.74 -8.36
C GLU A 102 4.48 -9.04 -8.21
N VAL A 103 4.20 -8.47 -7.04
CA VAL A 103 2.98 -7.69 -6.78
C VAL A 103 2.90 -6.45 -7.66
N LEU A 104 4.00 -5.70 -7.79
CA LEU A 104 4.07 -4.51 -8.64
C LEU A 104 3.92 -4.88 -10.13
N GLY A 105 4.47 -6.02 -10.56
CA GLY A 105 4.27 -6.58 -11.91
C GLY A 105 2.81 -6.96 -12.17
N ALA A 106 2.16 -7.59 -11.20
CA ALA A 106 0.73 -7.91 -11.28
C ALA A 106 -0.12 -6.63 -11.33
N ALA A 107 0.22 -5.61 -10.52
CA ALA A 107 -0.41 -4.29 -10.55
C ALA A 107 -0.28 -3.63 -11.94
N TYR A 108 0.93 -3.66 -12.51
CA TYR A 108 1.17 -3.14 -13.85
C TYR A 108 0.31 -3.85 -14.91
N ARG A 109 0.22 -5.18 -14.86
CA ARG A 109 -0.57 -5.97 -15.79
C ARG A 109 -2.04 -5.58 -15.80
N VAL A 110 -2.64 -5.45 -14.62
CA VAL A 110 -4.09 -5.20 -14.49
C VAL A 110 -4.49 -3.74 -14.69
N LEU A 111 -3.52 -2.79 -14.63
CA LEU A 111 -3.75 -1.39 -14.96
C LEU A 111 -4.00 -1.19 -16.46
N LYS A 112 -4.92 -0.32 -16.79
CA LYS A 112 -5.10 0.21 -18.16
C LYS A 112 -3.88 1.03 -18.58
N ASN A 113 -3.69 1.23 -19.88
CA ASN A 113 -2.70 2.19 -20.40
C ASN A 113 -2.99 3.58 -19.82
N ASN A 114 -1.97 4.30 -19.41
CA ASN A 114 -2.04 5.54 -18.65
C ASN A 114 -2.70 5.42 -17.27
N GLY A 115 -3.04 4.20 -16.82
CA GLY A 115 -3.56 3.95 -15.48
C GLY A 115 -2.56 4.35 -14.39
N LYS A 116 -3.09 4.74 -13.23
CA LYS A 116 -2.31 5.28 -12.12
C LYS A 116 -1.96 4.20 -11.09
N LEU A 117 -0.70 4.11 -10.72
CA LEU A 117 -0.23 3.46 -9.50
C LEU A 117 -0.10 4.52 -8.39
N SER A 118 -0.65 4.26 -7.20
CA SER A 118 -0.51 5.11 -6.01
C SER A 118 0.01 4.28 -4.84
N ILE A 119 1.15 4.68 -4.31
CA ILE A 119 1.80 4.02 -3.18
C ILE A 119 1.93 5.01 -2.02
N LEU A 120 1.51 4.59 -0.82
CA LEU A 120 1.94 5.16 0.45
C LEU A 120 2.70 4.08 1.20
N ALA A 121 3.90 4.37 1.67
CA ALA A 121 4.73 3.38 2.35
C ALA A 121 5.64 4.03 3.40
N SER A 122 5.91 3.29 4.48
CA SER A 122 6.93 3.66 5.46
C SER A 122 8.33 3.35 4.92
N HIS A 123 9.32 4.14 5.34
CA HIS A 123 10.70 3.71 5.25
C HIS A 123 10.94 2.56 6.24
N ILE A 124 11.65 1.52 5.80
CA ILE A 124 12.06 0.39 6.64
C ILE A 124 13.57 0.20 6.42
N PRO A 125 14.40 0.47 7.44
CA PRO A 125 15.85 0.42 7.29
C PRO A 125 16.39 -1.01 7.08
N GLU A 126 17.66 -1.13 6.73
CA GLU A 126 18.38 -2.42 6.67
C GLU A 126 18.70 -2.98 8.06
N THR A 127 18.62 -2.17 9.09
CA THR A 127 18.91 -2.52 10.49
C THR A 127 17.63 -2.68 11.29
N GLY A 128 17.76 -3.31 12.46
CA GLY A 128 16.62 -3.60 13.32
C GLY A 128 15.82 -4.84 12.87
N ASP A 129 15.27 -5.57 13.83
CA ASP A 129 14.53 -6.80 13.56
C ASP A 129 13.06 -6.55 13.30
N SER A 130 12.52 -5.47 13.86
CA SER A 130 11.17 -5.02 13.63
C SER A 130 11.08 -3.49 13.67
N LEU A 131 10.02 -2.98 13.05
CA LEU A 131 9.65 -1.56 13.08
C LEU A 131 8.17 -1.43 13.41
N ILE A 132 7.82 -0.56 14.35
CA ILE A 132 6.43 -0.10 14.51
C ILE A 132 6.33 1.29 13.89
N PHE A 133 5.56 1.37 12.82
CA PHE A 133 5.24 2.64 12.17
C PHE A 133 3.93 3.17 12.72
N TRP A 134 3.99 4.27 13.49
CA TRP A 134 2.84 4.91 14.07
C TRP A 134 2.25 5.98 13.16
N ALA A 135 0.95 5.87 12.83
CA ALA A 135 0.24 6.84 12.02
C ALA A 135 -1.10 7.27 12.65
N THR A 136 -1.46 8.52 12.41
CA THR A 136 -2.81 9.05 12.59
C THR A 136 -3.30 9.55 11.25
N PHE A 137 -4.24 8.84 10.66
CA PHE A 137 -4.88 9.20 9.42
C PHE A 137 -6.01 10.18 9.67
N THR A 138 -6.11 11.22 8.84
CA THR A 138 -7.27 12.09 8.75
C THR A 138 -7.92 11.87 7.39
N PHE A 139 -9.16 11.40 7.38
CA PHE A 139 -9.94 11.13 6.17
C PHE A 139 -10.58 12.41 5.62
N PRO A 140 -11.03 12.42 4.34
CA PRO A 140 -11.66 13.58 3.71
C PRO A 140 -12.91 14.10 4.43
N ASP A 141 -13.62 13.23 5.15
CA ASP A 141 -14.78 13.57 5.98
C ASP A 141 -14.43 14.15 7.36
N GLY A 142 -13.12 14.29 7.65
CA GLY A 142 -12.60 14.78 8.92
C GLY A 142 -12.48 13.72 10.02
N THR A 143 -12.91 12.49 9.79
CA THR A 143 -12.72 11.40 10.74
C THR A 143 -11.24 11.03 10.86
N ARG A 144 -10.86 10.44 11.98
CA ARG A 144 -9.46 10.06 12.25
C ARG A 144 -9.36 8.62 12.70
N SER A 145 -8.26 7.98 12.31
CA SER A 145 -7.86 6.68 12.82
C SER A 145 -6.40 6.71 13.25
N LYS A 146 -6.09 6.08 14.38
CA LYS A 146 -4.72 5.93 14.88
C LYS A 146 -4.35 4.46 14.89
N ILE A 147 -3.23 4.14 14.24
CA ILE A 147 -2.74 2.76 14.09
C ILE A 147 -1.23 2.68 14.27
N GLY A 148 -0.76 1.50 14.73
CA GLY A 148 0.64 1.10 14.68
C GLY A 148 0.81 -0.08 13.75
N TYR A 149 1.50 0.08 12.64
CA TYR A 149 1.84 -1.02 11.75
C TYR A 149 3.09 -1.74 12.24
N GLY A 150 2.93 -2.98 12.69
CA GLY A 150 4.05 -3.86 13.07
C GLY A 150 4.68 -4.48 11.83
N LEU A 151 5.85 -4.01 11.46
CA LEU A 151 6.56 -4.41 10.25
C LEU A 151 7.82 -5.22 10.59
N ARG A 152 8.17 -6.18 9.74
CA ARG A 152 9.47 -6.83 9.81
C ARG A 152 10.55 -5.80 9.44
N GLY A 153 11.65 -5.76 10.17
CA GLY A 153 12.81 -4.94 9.86
C GLY A 153 13.69 -5.51 8.76
N ARG A 154 14.84 -4.93 8.55
CA ARG A 154 15.89 -5.37 7.59
C ARG A 154 15.41 -5.45 6.14
N GLN A 155 14.45 -4.60 5.73
CA GLN A 155 13.89 -4.65 4.38
C GLN A 155 14.56 -3.71 3.39
N ASN A 156 15.30 -2.70 3.88
CA ASN A 156 15.82 -1.62 3.04
C ASN A 156 14.73 -1.05 2.11
N GLN A 157 13.51 -0.84 2.67
CA GLN A 157 12.40 -0.22 1.94
C GLN A 157 12.55 1.28 2.02
N THR A 158 13.08 1.87 0.98
CA THR A 158 13.32 3.31 0.85
C THR A 158 12.65 3.85 -0.41
N LEU A 159 12.36 5.16 -0.43
CA LEU A 159 11.80 5.80 -1.63
C LEU A 159 12.65 5.53 -2.89
N PRO A 160 13.99 5.73 -2.90
CA PRO A 160 14.81 5.43 -4.08
C PRO A 160 14.69 3.97 -4.54
N ARG A 161 14.66 3.03 -3.60
CA ARG A 161 14.54 1.60 -3.95
C ARG A 161 13.18 1.25 -4.52
N VAL A 162 12.10 1.85 -4.02
CA VAL A 162 10.77 1.67 -4.59
C VAL A 162 10.70 2.26 -6.00
N LEU A 163 11.24 3.47 -6.21
CA LEU A 163 11.29 4.11 -7.53
C LEU A 163 12.07 3.27 -8.55
N GLU A 164 13.21 2.70 -8.14
CA GLU A 164 13.99 1.78 -8.99
C GLU A 164 13.13 0.59 -9.42
N VAL A 165 12.49 -0.09 -8.48
CA VAL A 165 11.71 -1.31 -8.77
C VAL A 165 10.48 -1.02 -9.62
N ILE A 166 9.74 0.06 -9.39
CA ILE A 166 8.58 0.41 -10.23
C ILE A 166 9.02 0.80 -11.65
N SER A 167 10.19 1.43 -11.80
CA SER A 167 10.77 1.74 -13.13
C SER A 167 11.15 0.46 -13.87
N GLU A 168 11.80 -0.50 -13.20
CA GLU A 168 12.14 -1.82 -13.78
C GLU A 168 10.90 -2.62 -14.22
N VAL A 169 9.77 -2.46 -13.51
CA VAL A 169 8.49 -3.09 -13.87
C VAL A 169 7.86 -2.45 -15.11
N GLY A 170 8.18 -1.18 -15.41
CA GLY A 170 7.71 -0.47 -16.59
C GLY A 170 6.92 0.81 -16.32
N PHE A 171 6.71 1.16 -15.05
CA PHE A 171 6.07 2.43 -14.70
C PHE A 171 6.96 3.63 -15.05
N ASN A 172 6.33 4.73 -15.38
CA ASN A 172 7.00 5.99 -15.71
C ASN A 172 6.26 7.20 -15.12
N GLN A 173 6.70 8.42 -15.41
CA GLN A 173 6.10 9.68 -14.96
C GLN A 173 5.93 9.71 -13.42
N HIS A 174 7.01 9.40 -12.70
CA HIS A 174 6.99 9.34 -11.24
C HIS A 174 6.84 10.73 -10.63
N GLN A 175 5.84 10.88 -9.76
CA GLN A 175 5.69 11.98 -8.81
C GLN A 175 5.83 11.40 -7.42
N PHE A 176 6.57 12.07 -6.54
CA PHE A 176 6.80 11.55 -5.20
C PHE A 176 6.99 12.67 -4.18
N GLU A 177 6.68 12.34 -2.93
CA GLU A 177 6.91 13.16 -1.75
C GLU A 177 7.58 12.28 -0.69
N ASP A 178 8.66 12.77 -0.07
CA ASP A 178 9.34 12.11 1.03
C ASP A 178 9.11 12.91 2.33
N HIS A 179 8.51 12.25 3.32
CA HIS A 179 8.18 12.83 4.62
C HIS A 179 9.09 12.31 5.75
N GLY A 180 10.24 11.72 5.40
CA GLY A 180 11.23 11.21 6.34
C GLY A 180 10.92 9.80 6.85
N GLU A 181 9.80 9.57 7.52
CA GLU A 181 9.41 8.25 8.03
C GLU A 181 8.52 7.48 7.03
N TRP A 182 7.92 8.16 6.09
CA TRP A 182 7.07 7.61 5.05
C TRP A 182 7.16 8.43 3.77
N PHE A 183 6.69 7.86 2.68
CA PHE A 183 6.69 8.51 1.37
C PHE A 183 5.43 8.17 0.57
N LYS A 184 5.14 9.06 -0.37
CA LYS A 184 4.10 8.90 -1.39
C LYS A 184 4.75 8.79 -2.77
N VAL A 185 4.23 7.88 -3.59
CA VAL A 185 4.61 7.77 -5.01
C VAL A 185 3.37 7.62 -5.86
N GLU A 186 3.29 8.40 -6.93
CA GLU A 186 2.33 8.22 -8.00
C GLU A 186 3.08 7.98 -9.31
N SER A 187 2.63 7.03 -10.11
CA SER A 187 3.28 6.66 -11.38
C SER A 187 2.24 6.25 -12.40
N ARG A 188 2.62 6.22 -13.67
CA ARG A 188 1.75 5.84 -14.76
C ARG A 188 2.26 4.57 -15.46
N LYS A 189 1.31 3.75 -15.90
CA LYS A 189 1.59 2.67 -16.84
C LYS A 189 1.78 3.27 -18.24
N SER A 190 2.85 2.88 -18.91
CA SER A 190 3.15 3.26 -20.32
C SER A 190 2.13 2.71 -21.29
#